data_b403aa82d996a6ae2d099d5f3d02ae20
#
_entry.id   b403aa82d996a6ae2d099d5f3d02ae20
#
_cell.length_a   1.000
_cell.length_b   1.000
_cell.length_c   1.000
_cell.angle_alpha   90.00
_cell.angle_beta   90.00
_cell.angle_gamma   90.00
#
_symmetry.space_group_name_H-M   'P 1'
#
loop_
_entity.id
_entity.type
_entity.pdbx_description
1 polymer ?
#
loop_
_entity_poly.entity_id
_entity_poly.type
_entity_poly.pdbx_seq_one_letter_code
_entity_poly.pdbx_strand_id
1 'polypeptide(L)'
;MKLRIIAVLGTMAFAPALMPALASESTDPAIGDVSVFATVPAPGHPFGVAVDKNRIYISTSAGDFFASPATGGHLNSDGERVFAYDKRGNLVKTTVIATMPKSDMGLFGLALDGNPTATHNLYVADMNGRILRLALDRDAPAPELFAQVPPPYSGLGWHASMWNDLVFDGEGNLFMTDDKPRLWKVTPDGHASIWFEDSRIAGLFGFAGGPLGGRIDPSGEFLYFTITISGYFPGEAVVYRLPLVDHPSASDLQVVHRFPAPSGQIPPQAAGLAFAESGNIYVGLIGTNQIAVLDPAGNEIRRISSPLFDSPWGLAFMGQSLLVTNADIQEPGIPANWKVLKVFVGESGLALNRPRTSDEGDH
;
A
#
# COMPACT_ATOMS: atom_id res chain seq x y z
N MET A 1 79.19 27.52 -51.93
CA MET A 1 77.76 27.73 -52.24
C MET A 1 76.95 27.45 -50.92
N LYS A 2 76.60 28.49 -50.18
CA LYS A 2 75.93 28.38 -48.88
C LYS A 2 74.45 28.64 -49.08
N LEU A 3 73.64 27.65 -48.85
CA LEU A 3 72.19 27.74 -48.89
C LEU A 3 71.63 28.29 -47.53
N ARG A 4 70.96 29.42 -47.56
CA ARG A 4 70.26 29.98 -46.38
C ARG A 4 68.80 29.51 -46.40
N ILE A 5 68.37 28.78 -45.39
CA ILE A 5 66.99 28.44 -45.15
C ILE A 5 66.36 29.56 -44.28
N ILE A 6 65.32 30.19 -44.81
CA ILE A 6 64.50 31.17 -44.08
C ILE A 6 63.33 30.39 -43.45
N ALA A 7 63.26 30.39 -42.12
CA ALA A 7 62.15 29.84 -41.39
C ALA A 7 61.08 30.94 -41.20
N VAL A 8 59.88 30.75 -41.74
CA VAL A 8 58.71 31.59 -41.47
C VAL A 8 57.95 31.01 -40.31
N LEU A 9 57.97 31.69 -39.15
CA LEU A 9 57.11 31.37 -38.01
C LEU A 9 55.74 32.03 -38.22
N GLY A 10 54.72 31.20 -38.53
CA GLY A 10 53.34 31.61 -38.54
C GLY A 10 52.74 31.46 -37.12
N THR A 11 52.37 32.58 -36.51
CA THR A 11 51.59 32.59 -35.24
C THR A 11 50.14 32.27 -35.53
N MET A 12 49.71 31.05 -35.18
CA MET A 12 48.28 30.71 -35.13
C MET A 12 47.66 31.26 -33.85
N ALA A 13 46.79 32.24 -33.97
CA ALA A 13 45.92 32.69 -32.91
C ALA A 13 44.78 31.69 -32.69
N PHE A 14 44.78 30.99 -31.56
CA PHE A 14 43.65 30.18 -31.12
C PHE A 14 42.59 31.14 -30.55
N ALA A 15 41.44 31.24 -31.22
CA ALA A 15 40.25 31.84 -30.64
C ALA A 15 39.67 30.83 -29.64
N PRO A 16 39.28 31.28 -28.40
CA PRO A 16 38.62 30.38 -27.46
C PRO A 16 37.23 30.05 -28.00
N ALA A 17 36.99 28.75 -28.24
CA ALA A 17 35.65 28.26 -28.52
C ALA A 17 34.75 28.48 -27.28
N LEU A 18 33.72 29.32 -27.42
CA LEU A 18 32.65 29.37 -26.45
C LEU A 18 31.98 28.01 -26.41
N MET A 19 32.24 27.23 -25.35
CA MET A 19 31.39 26.07 -25.02
C MET A 19 30.00 26.62 -24.64
N PRO A 20 28.93 26.08 -25.28
CA PRO A 20 27.58 26.39 -24.81
C PRO A 20 27.49 25.94 -23.35
N ALA A 21 27.04 26.84 -22.46
CA ALA A 21 26.70 26.49 -21.10
C ALA A 21 25.65 25.38 -21.17
N LEU A 22 25.98 24.19 -20.69
CA LEU A 22 25.01 23.15 -20.44
C LEU A 22 23.98 23.75 -19.50
N ALA A 23 22.76 23.97 -19.99
CA ALA A 23 21.64 24.33 -19.12
C ALA A 23 21.59 23.24 -18.05
N SER A 24 21.71 23.62 -16.79
CA SER A 24 21.47 22.73 -15.66
C SER A 24 20.04 22.25 -15.80
N GLU A 25 19.86 20.99 -16.20
CA GLU A 25 18.54 20.37 -16.14
C GLU A 25 18.02 20.55 -14.73
N SER A 26 16.81 21.02 -14.59
CA SER A 26 16.11 21.11 -13.32
C SER A 26 16.13 19.73 -12.66
N THR A 27 16.74 19.63 -11.48
CA THR A 27 16.79 18.39 -10.70
C THR A 27 15.48 18.10 -9.97
N ASP A 28 14.48 18.95 -10.15
CA ASP A 28 13.17 18.78 -9.52
C ASP A 28 12.42 17.62 -10.19
N PRO A 29 11.87 16.69 -9.40
CA PRO A 29 11.18 15.53 -9.93
C PRO A 29 9.92 15.93 -10.70
N ALA A 30 9.67 15.28 -11.83
CA ALA A 30 8.43 15.43 -12.58
C ALA A 30 7.32 14.55 -11.99
N ILE A 31 6.07 14.98 -12.16
CA ILE A 31 4.92 14.18 -11.71
C ILE A 31 4.91 12.85 -12.48
N GLY A 32 4.90 11.75 -11.73
CA GLY A 32 4.97 10.39 -12.26
C GLY A 32 6.38 9.79 -12.23
N ASP A 33 7.40 10.54 -11.80
CA ASP A 33 8.75 9.99 -11.59
C ASP A 33 8.73 8.93 -10.50
N VAL A 34 9.31 7.76 -10.81
CA VAL A 34 9.37 6.60 -9.92
C VAL A 34 10.82 6.27 -9.62
N SER A 35 11.14 6.10 -8.35
CA SER A 35 12.44 5.68 -7.87
C SER A 35 12.31 4.60 -6.79
N VAL A 36 13.37 3.83 -6.57
CA VAL A 36 13.42 2.88 -5.45
C VAL A 36 13.64 3.65 -4.17
N PHE A 37 12.71 3.53 -3.21
CA PHE A 37 12.86 4.06 -1.86
C PHE A 37 13.65 3.11 -0.98
N ALA A 38 13.29 1.82 -0.97
CA ALA A 38 13.96 0.79 -0.19
C ALA A 38 13.83 -0.59 -0.86
N THR A 39 14.81 -1.45 -0.62
CA THR A 39 14.71 -2.89 -0.87
C THR A 39 14.25 -3.57 0.41
N VAL A 40 13.31 -4.49 0.29
CA VAL A 40 12.77 -5.23 1.43
C VAL A 40 13.51 -6.56 1.55
N PRO A 41 14.10 -6.87 2.72
CA PRO A 41 14.75 -8.16 2.92
C PRO A 41 13.77 -9.34 2.94
N ALA A 42 14.27 -10.57 2.90
CA ALA A 42 13.45 -11.75 3.13
C ALA A 42 12.63 -11.65 4.44
N PRO A 43 11.37 -12.11 4.43
CA PRO A 43 10.71 -12.96 3.45
C PRO A 43 10.28 -12.27 2.15
N GLY A 44 10.43 -10.94 2.04
CA GLY A 44 10.02 -10.22 0.84
C GLY A 44 8.52 -9.93 0.81
N HIS A 45 7.96 -9.79 -0.39
CA HIS A 45 6.54 -9.56 -0.65
C HIS A 45 5.94 -8.45 0.24
N PRO A 46 6.39 -7.18 0.08
CA PRO A 46 5.86 -6.07 0.87
C PRO A 46 4.42 -5.75 0.47
N PHE A 47 3.51 -5.70 1.44
CA PHE A 47 2.09 -5.42 1.23
C PHE A 47 1.67 -4.09 1.84
N GLY A 48 1.53 -4.03 3.17
CA GLY A 48 1.11 -2.82 3.86
C GLY A 48 2.23 -1.80 3.99
N VAL A 49 1.86 -0.52 3.97
CA VAL A 49 2.76 0.59 4.25
C VAL A 49 2.07 1.61 5.16
N ALA A 50 2.76 1.99 6.24
CA ALA A 50 2.32 3.07 7.11
C ALA A 50 3.45 4.08 7.31
N VAL A 51 3.12 5.37 7.19
CA VAL A 51 4.08 6.47 7.30
C VAL A 51 3.85 7.22 8.60
N ASP A 52 4.88 7.29 9.42
CA ASP A 52 4.94 8.11 10.61
C ASP A 52 5.87 9.31 10.43
N LYS A 53 5.95 10.19 11.45
CA LYS A 53 6.82 11.37 11.43
C LYS A 53 8.26 11.04 11.08
N ASN A 54 8.81 9.96 11.63
CA ASN A 54 10.22 9.60 11.51
C ASN A 54 10.48 8.20 10.93
N ARG A 55 9.44 7.42 10.70
CA ARG A 55 9.55 6.01 10.31
C ARG A 55 8.54 5.64 9.25
N ILE A 56 8.92 4.68 8.45
CA ILE A 56 8.05 4.00 7.49
C ILE A 56 8.01 2.54 7.88
N TYR A 57 6.81 1.99 8.08
CA TYR A 57 6.58 0.60 8.44
C TYR A 57 6.06 -0.16 7.24
N ILE A 58 6.64 -1.34 7.01
CA ILE A 58 6.28 -2.21 5.89
C ILE A 58 5.97 -3.59 6.46
N SER A 59 4.78 -4.11 6.18
CA SER A 59 4.45 -5.51 6.45
C SER A 59 4.85 -6.41 5.29
N THR A 60 5.14 -7.67 5.60
CA THR A 60 5.50 -8.67 4.60
C THR A 60 4.56 -9.86 4.66
N SER A 61 4.30 -10.44 3.49
CA SER A 61 3.61 -11.73 3.41
C SER A 61 4.58 -12.88 3.61
N ALA A 62 4.06 -14.07 3.91
CA ALA A 62 4.80 -15.29 3.75
C ALA A 62 5.11 -15.53 2.27
N GLY A 63 6.38 -15.70 1.97
CA GLY A 63 6.97 -15.59 0.64
C GLY A 63 6.38 -16.39 -0.51
N ASP A 64 5.34 -17.16 -0.37
CA ASP A 64 4.80 -18.00 -1.45
C ASP A 64 3.28 -18.01 -1.50
N PHE A 65 2.63 -16.95 -1.00
CA PHE A 65 1.16 -16.85 -0.98
C PHE A 65 0.52 -17.12 -2.36
N PHE A 66 1.14 -16.62 -3.42
CA PHE A 66 0.68 -16.80 -4.79
C PHE A 66 1.44 -17.88 -5.57
N ALA A 67 2.47 -18.46 -4.98
CA ALA A 67 3.11 -19.62 -5.56
C ALA A 67 2.17 -20.82 -5.42
N SER A 68 1.57 -21.21 -6.52
CA SER A 68 0.73 -22.40 -6.56
C SER A 68 1.49 -23.62 -6.01
N PRO A 69 0.86 -24.48 -5.22
CA PRO A 69 1.43 -25.80 -4.90
C PRO A 69 1.90 -26.58 -6.14
N ALA A 70 1.30 -26.29 -7.31
CA ALA A 70 1.71 -26.86 -8.60
C ALA A 70 3.07 -26.34 -9.10
N THR A 71 3.55 -25.19 -8.62
CA THR A 71 4.85 -24.62 -8.97
C THR A 71 5.95 -24.94 -7.95
N GLY A 72 5.62 -25.72 -6.90
CA GLY A 72 6.58 -26.10 -5.85
C GLY A 72 6.94 -24.95 -4.90
N GLY A 73 6.09 -23.92 -4.82
CA GLY A 73 6.25 -22.81 -3.90
C GLY A 73 6.45 -23.30 -2.46
N HIS A 74 7.48 -22.80 -1.81
CA HIS A 74 7.79 -23.09 -0.43
C HIS A 74 7.33 -21.92 0.43
N LEU A 75 6.44 -22.20 1.39
CA LEU A 75 6.16 -21.23 2.46
C LEU A 75 7.47 -20.88 3.16
N ASN A 76 7.77 -19.59 3.25
CA ASN A 76 8.98 -19.13 3.89
C ASN A 76 8.93 -19.46 5.38
N SER A 77 9.87 -20.29 5.85
CA SER A 77 9.97 -20.67 7.26
C SER A 77 10.49 -19.54 8.17
N ASP A 78 10.90 -18.40 7.60
CA ASP A 78 11.58 -17.34 8.34
C ASP A 78 10.65 -16.45 9.16
N GLY A 79 9.34 -16.65 9.07
CA GLY A 79 8.32 -15.90 9.78
C GLY A 79 8.05 -14.50 9.17
N GLU A 80 6.85 -14.02 9.44
CA GLU A 80 6.40 -12.71 9.00
C GLU A 80 7.08 -11.59 9.75
N ARG A 81 7.28 -10.48 9.06
CA ARG A 81 8.03 -9.35 9.61
C ARG A 81 7.36 -8.03 9.31
N VAL A 82 7.55 -7.11 10.25
CA VAL A 82 7.39 -5.68 10.01
C VAL A 82 8.77 -5.06 9.99
N PHE A 83 9.09 -4.42 8.87
CA PHE A 83 10.31 -3.64 8.70
C PHE A 83 10.04 -2.17 8.95
N ALA A 84 10.92 -1.51 9.70
CA ALA A 84 10.88 -0.07 9.88
C ALA A 84 12.08 0.58 9.19
N TYR A 85 11.81 1.58 8.36
CA TYR A 85 12.81 2.36 7.62
C TYR A 85 12.82 3.80 8.12
N ASP A 86 13.97 4.48 7.98
CA ASP A 86 14.01 5.93 8.09
C ASP A 86 13.47 6.60 6.81
N LYS A 87 13.35 7.92 6.81
CA LYS A 87 12.84 8.68 5.64
C LYS A 87 13.80 8.68 4.42
N ARG A 88 14.98 8.13 4.56
CA ARG A 88 15.95 7.95 3.46
C ARG A 88 15.91 6.55 2.87
N GLY A 89 15.05 5.66 3.41
CA GLY A 89 14.95 4.27 2.98
C GLY A 89 15.98 3.33 3.62
N ASN A 90 16.70 3.76 4.67
CA ASN A 90 17.58 2.86 5.40
C ASN A 90 16.77 2.02 6.38
N LEU A 91 17.00 0.71 6.37
CA LEU A 91 16.38 -0.20 7.34
C LEU A 91 16.94 0.10 8.75
N VAL A 92 16.04 0.36 9.70
CA VAL A 92 16.43 0.71 11.09
C VAL A 92 15.97 -0.31 12.12
N LYS A 93 14.91 -1.09 11.81
CA LYS A 93 14.41 -2.13 12.71
C LYS A 93 13.69 -3.23 11.94
N THR A 94 13.84 -4.45 12.42
CA THR A 94 13.09 -5.63 11.97
C THR A 94 12.36 -6.21 13.18
N THR A 95 11.05 -6.36 13.09
CA THR A 95 10.22 -7.01 14.11
C THR A 95 9.67 -8.31 13.53
N VAL A 96 10.03 -9.43 14.15
CA VAL A 96 9.46 -10.74 13.80
C VAL A 96 8.11 -10.86 14.49
N ILE A 97 7.04 -11.06 13.72
CA ILE A 97 5.68 -11.10 14.23
C ILE A 97 5.29 -12.50 14.71
N ALA A 98 5.56 -13.50 13.87
CA ALA A 98 5.35 -14.89 14.21
C ALA A 98 6.28 -15.78 13.39
N THR A 99 6.62 -16.95 13.93
CA THR A 99 7.05 -18.06 13.11
C THR A 99 5.78 -18.72 12.57
N MET A 100 5.63 -18.69 11.24
CA MET A 100 4.43 -19.16 10.58
C MET A 100 4.27 -20.67 10.69
N PRO A 101 3.13 -21.19 11.14
CA PRO A 101 2.69 -22.49 10.69
C PRO A 101 2.53 -22.44 9.17
N LYS A 102 2.75 -23.56 8.47
CA LYS A 102 2.64 -23.66 6.98
C LYS A 102 1.30 -23.20 6.40
N SER A 103 0.32 -22.83 7.24
CA SER A 103 -1.02 -22.37 6.88
C SER A 103 -1.22 -20.85 7.00
N ASP A 104 -0.26 -20.12 7.53
CA ASP A 104 -0.39 -18.67 7.69
C ASP A 104 -0.04 -17.97 6.38
N MET A 105 -0.83 -16.99 5.98
CA MET A 105 -0.79 -16.42 4.64
C MET A 105 -0.15 -15.03 4.59
N GLY A 106 0.17 -14.42 5.72
CA GLY A 106 0.92 -13.20 5.76
C GLY A 106 0.29 -12.02 6.48
N LEU A 107 1.06 -10.94 6.58
CA LEU A 107 0.64 -9.65 7.11
C LEU A 107 0.27 -8.71 5.95
N PHE A 108 -0.81 -7.96 6.14
CA PHE A 108 -1.32 -7.03 5.13
C PHE A 108 -1.32 -5.59 5.62
N GLY A 109 -2.50 -4.98 5.76
CA GLY A 109 -2.66 -3.58 6.09
C GLY A 109 -2.03 -3.17 7.41
N LEU A 110 -1.66 -1.91 7.49
CA LEU A 110 -1.03 -1.28 8.64
C LEU A 110 -1.75 0.02 9.01
N ALA A 111 -2.06 0.23 10.29
CA ALA A 111 -2.53 1.51 10.81
C ALA A 111 -1.74 1.91 12.06
N LEU A 112 -1.63 3.22 12.29
CA LEU A 112 -0.96 3.81 13.43
C LEU A 112 -1.98 4.50 14.31
N ASP A 113 -1.88 4.31 15.63
CA ASP A 113 -2.60 5.14 16.58
C ASP A 113 -1.76 6.33 17.07
N GLY A 114 -2.33 7.09 18.00
CA GLY A 114 -1.64 8.18 18.66
C GLY A 114 -1.57 9.47 17.85
N ASN A 115 -1.04 10.48 18.50
CA ASN A 115 -0.77 11.78 17.89
C ASN A 115 0.43 11.63 16.91
N PRO A 116 0.49 12.36 15.79
CA PRO A 116 1.66 12.40 14.90
C PRO A 116 3.00 12.73 15.60
N THR A 117 2.94 13.28 16.83
CA THR A 117 4.11 13.56 17.67
C THR A 117 4.44 12.46 18.67
N ALA A 118 3.53 11.52 18.91
CA ALA A 118 3.65 10.44 19.90
C ALA A 118 2.87 9.21 19.42
N THR A 119 3.32 8.56 18.34
CA THR A 119 2.78 7.29 17.91
C THR A 119 3.19 6.20 18.87
N HIS A 120 2.22 5.50 19.43
CA HIS A 120 2.46 4.47 20.45
C HIS A 120 2.37 3.06 19.91
N ASN A 121 1.42 2.81 19.00
CA ASN A 121 1.18 1.46 18.49
C ASN A 121 1.03 1.41 16.99
N LEU A 122 1.47 0.28 16.43
CA LEU A 122 1.19 -0.14 15.08
C LEU A 122 0.22 -1.32 15.13
N TYR A 123 -0.88 -1.20 14.42
CA TYR A 123 -1.85 -2.27 14.22
C TYR A 123 -1.58 -2.94 12.87
N VAL A 124 -1.57 -4.26 12.86
CA VAL A 124 -1.19 -5.07 11.73
C VAL A 124 -2.30 -6.06 11.43
N ALA A 125 -2.87 -6.03 10.23
CA ALA A 125 -3.80 -7.05 9.77
C ALA A 125 -3.04 -8.32 9.43
N ASP A 126 -3.51 -9.43 9.99
CA ASP A 126 -3.05 -10.78 9.68
C ASP A 126 -4.16 -11.49 8.88
N MET A 127 -3.81 -12.11 7.79
CA MET A 127 -4.76 -12.81 6.91
C MET A 127 -5.59 -13.90 7.59
N ASN A 128 -5.17 -14.39 8.76
CA ASN A 128 -5.98 -15.33 9.55
C ASN A 128 -7.14 -14.64 10.31
N GLY A 129 -7.46 -13.40 9.99
CA GLY A 129 -8.52 -12.63 10.63
C GLY A 129 -8.14 -12.17 12.04
N ARG A 130 -6.89 -11.78 12.25
CA ARG A 130 -6.40 -11.19 13.49
C ARG A 130 -5.91 -9.77 13.24
N ILE A 131 -6.01 -8.92 14.25
CA ILE A 131 -5.27 -7.66 14.34
C ILE A 131 -4.26 -7.80 15.47
N LEU A 132 -2.99 -7.62 15.13
CA LEU A 132 -1.90 -7.60 16.08
C LEU A 132 -1.54 -6.15 16.40
N ARG A 133 -1.24 -5.86 17.68
CA ARG A 133 -0.80 -4.55 18.16
C ARG A 133 0.67 -4.63 18.56
N LEU A 134 1.47 -3.67 18.11
CA LEU A 134 2.88 -3.54 18.41
C LEU A 134 3.15 -2.21 19.08
N ALA A 135 3.62 -2.20 20.31
CA ALA A 135 4.04 -0.99 21.01
C ALA A 135 5.37 -0.47 20.42
N LEU A 136 5.33 0.68 19.75
CA LEU A 136 6.47 1.21 18.99
C LEU A 136 7.51 1.93 19.86
N ASP A 137 7.16 2.29 21.07
CA ASP A 137 8.00 2.90 22.09
C ASP A 137 8.95 1.90 22.78
N ARG A 138 8.76 0.60 22.56
CA ARG A 138 9.58 -0.49 23.11
C ARG A 138 10.65 -0.94 22.13
N ASP A 139 11.84 -1.23 22.60
CA ASP A 139 12.95 -1.71 21.77
C ASP A 139 12.64 -3.07 21.10
N ALA A 140 11.97 -3.96 21.80
CA ALA A 140 11.57 -5.28 21.31
C ALA A 140 10.08 -5.54 21.65
N PRO A 141 9.13 -4.92 20.90
CA PRO A 141 7.73 -5.12 21.18
C PRO A 141 7.33 -6.57 20.86
N ALA A 142 6.74 -7.25 21.84
CA ALA A 142 6.03 -8.49 21.56
C ALA A 142 4.70 -8.14 20.89
N PRO A 143 4.31 -8.82 19.80
CA PRO A 143 2.99 -8.63 19.21
C PRO A 143 1.91 -9.07 20.19
N GLU A 144 0.90 -8.24 20.37
CA GLU A 144 -0.26 -8.55 21.21
C GLU A 144 -1.48 -8.75 20.30
N LEU A 145 -2.31 -9.77 20.59
CA LEU A 145 -3.59 -9.93 19.92
C LEU A 145 -4.53 -8.82 20.37
N PHE A 146 -4.90 -7.92 19.46
CA PHE A 146 -5.85 -6.84 19.74
C PHE A 146 -7.29 -7.25 19.44
N ALA A 147 -7.51 -7.86 18.26
CA ALA A 147 -8.83 -8.33 17.84
C ALA A 147 -8.72 -9.59 16.97
N GLN A 148 -9.81 -10.34 16.93
CA GLN A 148 -9.92 -11.54 16.10
C GLN A 148 -11.32 -11.68 15.54
N VAL A 149 -11.42 -12.16 14.31
CA VAL A 149 -12.70 -12.56 13.71
C VAL A 149 -13.40 -13.59 14.60
N PRO A 150 -14.67 -13.34 15.01
CA PRO A 150 -15.41 -14.30 15.80
C PRO A 150 -15.85 -15.53 14.98
N PRO A 151 -16.09 -16.69 15.61
CA PRO A 151 -16.78 -17.80 14.96
C PRO A 151 -18.17 -17.36 14.43
N PRO A 152 -18.65 -17.88 13.31
CA PRO A 152 -18.10 -18.99 12.50
C PRO A 152 -17.09 -18.56 11.43
N TYR A 153 -16.71 -17.29 11.41
CA TYR A 153 -15.85 -16.69 10.36
C TYR A 153 -14.35 -16.87 10.62
N SER A 154 -13.98 -17.39 11.78
CA SER A 154 -12.60 -17.69 12.13
C SER A 154 -12.15 -19.04 11.61
N GLY A 155 -10.84 -19.20 11.41
CA GLY A 155 -10.21 -20.46 10.97
C GLY A 155 -9.90 -20.48 9.47
N LEU A 156 -9.67 -21.69 8.94
CA LEU A 156 -9.35 -21.92 7.54
C LEU A 156 -10.59 -22.39 6.77
N GLY A 157 -10.74 -21.96 5.54
CA GLY A 157 -11.77 -22.43 4.63
C GLY A 157 -12.57 -21.31 3.94
N TRP A 158 -13.54 -21.72 3.13
CA TRP A 158 -14.31 -20.84 2.26
C TRP A 158 -15.11 -19.73 2.98
N HIS A 159 -15.45 -19.92 4.25
CA HIS A 159 -16.18 -18.96 5.07
C HIS A 159 -15.27 -18.11 5.94
N ALA A 160 -13.98 -18.47 6.06
CA ALA A 160 -13.04 -17.73 6.87
C ALA A 160 -12.82 -16.32 6.31
N SER A 161 -12.81 -15.34 7.18
CA SER A 161 -12.45 -13.98 6.85
C SER A 161 -10.95 -13.86 6.67
N MET A 162 -10.55 -13.12 5.67
CA MET A 162 -9.16 -12.73 5.40
C MET A 162 -9.10 -11.21 5.42
N TRP A 163 -8.66 -10.66 6.53
CA TRP A 163 -8.56 -9.20 6.67
C TRP A 163 -7.38 -8.64 5.88
N ASN A 164 -7.67 -7.67 5.02
CA ASN A 164 -6.68 -7.11 4.11
C ASN A 164 -6.15 -5.76 4.60
N ASP A 165 -6.97 -4.72 4.61
CA ASP A 165 -6.56 -3.38 4.99
C ASP A 165 -7.35 -2.88 6.18
N LEU A 166 -6.80 -1.89 6.89
CA LEU A 166 -7.41 -1.33 8.09
C LEU A 166 -7.22 0.18 8.15
N VAL A 167 -8.23 0.88 8.63
CA VAL A 167 -8.20 2.33 8.81
C VAL A 167 -9.00 2.73 10.04
N PHE A 168 -8.46 3.66 10.83
CA PHE A 168 -9.15 4.26 11.97
C PHE A 168 -10.14 5.34 11.53
N ASP A 169 -11.30 5.38 12.18
CA ASP A 169 -12.15 6.57 12.19
C ASP A 169 -11.70 7.58 13.28
N GLY A 170 -12.41 8.70 13.38
CA GLY A 170 -12.13 9.72 14.40
C GLY A 170 -12.46 9.31 15.83
N GLU A 171 -13.24 8.24 16.01
CA GLU A 171 -13.68 7.71 17.30
C GLU A 171 -12.79 6.57 17.82
N GLY A 172 -11.86 6.11 16.99
CA GLY A 172 -10.94 5.02 17.33
C GLY A 172 -11.43 3.64 16.95
N ASN A 173 -12.51 3.53 16.20
CA ASN A 173 -12.87 2.25 15.61
C ASN A 173 -11.97 1.95 14.40
N LEU A 174 -11.63 0.67 14.19
CA LEU A 174 -10.98 0.18 12.99
C LEU A 174 -12.02 -0.37 12.02
N PHE A 175 -11.97 0.10 10.78
CA PHE A 175 -12.69 -0.51 9.67
C PHE A 175 -11.76 -1.39 8.88
N MET A 176 -12.21 -2.63 8.62
CA MET A 176 -11.43 -3.67 7.97
C MET A 176 -12.09 -4.10 6.67
N THR A 177 -11.30 -4.21 5.62
CA THR A 177 -11.72 -4.89 4.39
C THR A 177 -11.48 -6.39 4.54
N ASP A 178 -12.38 -7.19 3.97
CA ASP A 178 -12.33 -8.65 3.99
C ASP A 178 -12.36 -9.17 2.55
N ASP A 179 -11.58 -10.16 2.23
CA ASP A 179 -11.62 -10.81 0.91
C ASP A 179 -13.00 -11.48 0.60
N LYS A 180 -13.84 -11.61 1.61
CA LYS A 180 -15.26 -11.97 1.50
C LYS A 180 -16.12 -10.71 1.31
N PRO A 181 -17.40 -10.84 0.89
CA PRO A 181 -18.27 -9.69 0.63
C PRO A 181 -18.70 -8.97 1.91
N ARG A 182 -17.75 -8.64 2.77
CA ARG A 182 -17.95 -8.04 4.09
C ARG A 182 -16.96 -6.94 4.38
N LEU A 183 -17.41 -5.98 5.18
CA LEU A 183 -16.59 -5.00 5.86
C LEU A 183 -16.80 -5.15 7.37
N TRP A 184 -15.74 -5.07 8.14
CA TRP A 184 -15.77 -5.24 9.58
C TRP A 184 -15.55 -3.92 10.30
N LYS A 185 -16.17 -3.76 11.47
CA LYS A 185 -15.87 -2.72 12.44
C LYS A 185 -15.31 -3.37 13.70
N VAL A 186 -14.19 -2.84 14.18
CA VAL A 186 -13.57 -3.25 15.43
C VAL A 186 -13.53 -2.05 16.36
N THR A 187 -14.17 -2.17 17.51
CA THR A 187 -14.24 -1.10 18.52
C THR A 187 -12.89 -0.90 19.23
N PRO A 188 -12.66 0.22 19.92
CA PRO A 188 -11.40 0.49 20.64
C PRO A 188 -11.02 -0.57 21.69
N ASP A 189 -11.98 -1.33 22.21
CA ASP A 189 -11.78 -2.46 23.12
C ASP A 189 -11.52 -3.80 22.40
N GLY A 190 -11.42 -3.80 21.06
CA GLY A 190 -11.08 -4.98 20.27
C GLY A 190 -12.26 -5.88 19.89
N HIS A 191 -13.51 -5.45 20.11
CA HIS A 191 -14.68 -6.23 19.69
C HIS A 191 -14.94 -6.09 18.18
N ALA A 192 -14.87 -7.21 17.43
CA ALA A 192 -15.07 -7.26 16.01
C ALA A 192 -16.51 -7.66 15.64
N SER A 193 -17.14 -6.92 14.73
CA SER A 193 -18.47 -7.22 14.19
C SER A 193 -18.53 -6.92 12.70
N ILE A 194 -19.42 -7.64 11.96
CA ILE A 194 -19.70 -7.28 10.57
C ILE A 194 -20.44 -5.95 10.57
N TRP A 195 -19.85 -4.96 9.91
CA TRP A 195 -20.43 -3.62 9.77
C TRP A 195 -21.30 -3.50 8.52
N PHE A 196 -20.87 -4.16 7.42
CA PHE A 196 -21.60 -4.21 6.17
C PHE A 196 -21.34 -5.53 5.45
N GLU A 197 -22.39 -6.10 4.85
CA GLU A 197 -22.31 -7.30 4.01
C GLU A 197 -23.27 -7.16 2.84
N ASP A 198 -22.74 -7.35 1.60
CA ASP A 198 -23.56 -7.26 0.39
C ASP A 198 -22.90 -8.05 -0.75
N SER A 199 -23.70 -8.81 -1.50
CA SER A 199 -23.20 -9.61 -2.62
C SER A 199 -22.56 -8.79 -3.75
N ARG A 200 -22.88 -7.50 -3.88
CA ARG A 200 -22.30 -6.61 -4.89
C ARG A 200 -20.81 -6.32 -4.65
N ILE A 201 -20.34 -6.51 -3.42
CA ILE A 201 -18.91 -6.36 -3.09
C ILE A 201 -18.17 -7.70 -3.10
N ALA A 202 -18.79 -8.78 -3.56
CA ALA A 202 -18.13 -10.06 -3.73
C ALA A 202 -17.07 -10.03 -4.84
N GLY A 203 -15.93 -10.68 -4.60
CA GLY A 203 -14.95 -10.96 -5.64
C GLY A 203 -15.42 -12.01 -6.63
N LEU A 204 -14.86 -12.01 -7.84
CA LEU A 204 -15.24 -12.90 -8.93
C LEU A 204 -15.09 -14.39 -8.57
N PHE A 205 -14.07 -14.72 -7.77
CA PHE A 205 -13.75 -16.11 -7.42
C PHE A 205 -14.36 -16.55 -6.08
N GLY A 206 -15.18 -15.72 -5.45
CA GLY A 206 -15.85 -16.02 -4.18
C GLY A 206 -14.95 -16.14 -2.96
N PHE A 207 -13.64 -16.32 -3.16
CA PHE A 207 -12.64 -16.44 -2.10
C PHE A 207 -11.45 -15.49 -2.29
N ALA A 208 -11.35 -14.85 -3.45
CA ALA A 208 -10.33 -13.87 -3.78
C ALA A 208 -10.91 -12.81 -4.71
N GLY A 209 -10.39 -11.59 -4.58
CA GLY A 209 -10.78 -10.48 -5.42
C GLY A 209 -11.87 -9.59 -4.86
N GLY A 210 -12.29 -9.80 -3.60
CA GLY A 210 -13.25 -8.96 -2.88
C GLY A 210 -12.65 -7.62 -2.40
N PRO A 211 -13.21 -7.04 -1.32
CA PRO A 211 -12.71 -5.80 -0.71
C PRO A 211 -11.24 -5.90 -0.30
N LEU A 212 -10.39 -4.98 -0.77
CA LEU A 212 -8.95 -5.02 -0.53
C LEU A 212 -8.43 -3.76 0.17
N GLY A 213 -8.24 -2.64 -0.53
CA GLY A 213 -7.80 -1.39 0.09
C GLY A 213 -8.95 -0.63 0.72
N GLY A 214 -8.74 0.03 1.86
CA GLY A 214 -9.74 0.83 2.55
C GLY A 214 -9.18 2.15 3.06
N ARG A 215 -9.87 3.29 2.83
CA ARG A 215 -9.52 4.61 3.39
C ARG A 215 -10.77 5.43 3.67
N ILE A 216 -10.71 6.21 4.73
CA ILE A 216 -11.72 7.21 5.01
C ILE A 216 -11.38 8.48 4.24
N ASP A 217 -12.38 9.11 3.65
CA ASP A 217 -12.26 10.29 2.82
C ASP A 217 -11.92 11.57 3.63
N PRO A 218 -11.55 12.69 2.98
CA PRO A 218 -11.19 13.92 3.68
C PRO A 218 -12.30 14.53 4.55
N SER A 219 -13.57 14.23 4.26
CA SER A 219 -14.69 14.70 5.09
C SER A 219 -14.84 13.90 6.38
N GLY A 220 -14.30 12.68 6.44
CA GLY A 220 -14.52 11.73 7.53
C GLY A 220 -15.90 11.07 7.49
N GLU A 221 -16.66 11.26 6.40
CA GLU A 221 -18.05 10.80 6.30
C GLU A 221 -18.20 9.47 5.54
N PHE A 222 -17.20 9.07 4.76
CA PHE A 222 -17.27 7.87 3.91
C PHE A 222 -16.03 6.99 4.04
N LEU A 223 -16.28 5.68 4.12
CA LEU A 223 -15.26 4.67 3.84
C LEU A 223 -15.26 4.39 2.33
N TYR A 224 -14.12 4.62 1.69
CA TYR A 224 -13.83 4.18 0.32
C TYR A 224 -13.08 2.88 0.36
N PHE A 225 -13.41 1.96 -0.54
CA PHE A 225 -12.72 0.68 -0.64
C PHE A 225 -12.70 0.16 -2.08
N THR A 226 -11.70 -0.65 -2.36
CA THR A 226 -11.51 -1.27 -3.67
C THR A 226 -12.08 -2.68 -3.70
N ILE A 227 -12.56 -3.10 -4.85
CA ILE A 227 -12.80 -4.51 -5.19
C ILE A 227 -11.77 -4.90 -6.25
N THR A 228 -10.98 -5.92 -5.94
CA THR A 228 -9.87 -6.33 -6.81
C THR A 228 -10.38 -6.82 -8.16
N ILE A 229 -11.30 -7.77 -8.17
CA ILE A 229 -12.00 -8.24 -9.39
C ILE A 229 -13.44 -8.51 -8.99
N SER A 230 -14.34 -7.66 -9.46
CA SER A 230 -15.74 -7.73 -9.07
C SER A 230 -16.48 -8.94 -9.67
N GLY A 231 -17.22 -9.64 -8.82
CA GLY A 231 -18.19 -10.63 -9.25
C GLY A 231 -19.49 -9.99 -9.75
N TYR A 232 -19.84 -8.80 -9.26
CA TYR A 232 -21.04 -8.06 -9.67
C TYR A 232 -20.87 -7.32 -11.01
N PHE A 233 -19.67 -6.78 -11.27
CA PHE A 233 -19.24 -6.27 -12.58
C PHE A 233 -18.12 -7.18 -13.12
N PRO A 234 -18.46 -8.31 -13.77
CA PRO A 234 -17.51 -9.39 -14.01
C PRO A 234 -16.24 -8.95 -14.73
N GLY A 235 -15.09 -9.19 -14.09
CA GLY A 235 -13.78 -8.86 -14.62
C GLY A 235 -13.34 -7.41 -14.47
N GLU A 236 -14.16 -6.54 -13.86
CA GLU A 236 -13.76 -5.16 -13.59
C GLU A 236 -13.24 -5.02 -12.16
N ALA A 237 -12.30 -4.10 -11.96
CA ALA A 237 -11.97 -3.59 -10.65
C ALA A 237 -12.89 -2.40 -10.32
N VAL A 238 -13.23 -2.21 -9.05
CA VAL A 238 -14.21 -1.18 -8.66
C VAL A 238 -13.72 -0.43 -7.42
N VAL A 239 -13.95 0.87 -7.38
CA VAL A 239 -13.90 1.66 -6.16
C VAL A 239 -15.32 1.95 -5.73
N TYR A 240 -15.66 1.54 -4.51
CA TYR A 240 -16.92 1.87 -3.85
C TYR A 240 -16.70 2.86 -2.73
N ARG A 241 -17.79 3.50 -2.30
CA ARG A 241 -17.85 4.21 -1.01
C ARG A 241 -19.13 3.87 -0.26
N LEU A 242 -19.05 3.97 1.06
CA LEU A 242 -20.16 3.70 1.97
C LEU A 242 -20.12 4.73 3.10
N PRO A 243 -21.25 5.36 3.50
CA PRO A 243 -21.26 6.33 4.59
C PRO A 243 -20.89 5.67 5.92
N LEU A 244 -20.10 6.37 6.73
CA LEU A 244 -19.67 5.93 8.06
C LEU A 244 -20.79 6.15 9.09
N VAL A 245 -21.87 5.41 8.94
CA VAL A 245 -22.99 5.34 9.88
C VAL A 245 -22.97 3.97 10.59
N ASP A 246 -23.65 3.85 11.74
CA ASP A 246 -23.58 2.61 12.53
C ASP A 246 -24.05 1.38 11.76
N HIS A 247 -25.09 1.53 10.94
CA HIS A 247 -25.69 0.44 10.15
C HIS A 247 -26.01 0.90 8.72
N PRO A 248 -25.00 0.95 7.83
CA PRO A 248 -25.26 1.30 6.43
C PRO A 248 -26.12 0.24 5.76
N SER A 249 -27.04 0.70 4.94
CA SER A 249 -27.93 -0.19 4.16
C SER A 249 -27.33 -0.51 2.79
N ALA A 250 -27.87 -1.53 2.14
CA ALA A 250 -27.49 -1.87 0.77
C ALA A 250 -27.70 -0.72 -0.24
N SER A 251 -28.67 0.18 0.01
CA SER A 251 -28.91 1.38 -0.82
C SER A 251 -27.86 2.47 -0.66
N ASP A 252 -27.09 2.44 0.41
CA ASP A 252 -26.05 3.45 0.69
C ASP A 252 -24.74 3.15 -0.06
N LEU A 253 -24.58 1.92 -0.57
CA LEU A 253 -23.41 1.52 -1.35
C LEU A 253 -23.37 2.26 -2.69
N GLN A 254 -22.33 3.05 -2.93
CA GLN A 254 -22.16 3.86 -4.12
C GLN A 254 -20.90 3.45 -4.89
N VAL A 255 -21.06 3.28 -6.22
CA VAL A 255 -19.92 3.13 -7.14
C VAL A 255 -19.26 4.49 -7.34
N VAL A 256 -17.98 4.60 -7.06
CA VAL A 256 -17.17 5.79 -7.35
C VAL A 256 -16.56 5.68 -8.73
N HIS A 257 -15.88 4.54 -9.01
CA HIS A 257 -15.23 4.31 -10.29
C HIS A 257 -15.19 2.82 -10.63
N ARG A 258 -15.22 2.53 -11.93
CA ARG A 258 -15.06 1.19 -12.48
C ARG A 258 -13.88 1.18 -13.45
N PHE A 259 -12.96 0.25 -13.26
CA PHE A 259 -11.84 0.01 -14.16
C PHE A 259 -12.17 -1.19 -15.05
N PRO A 260 -12.64 -0.96 -16.31
CA PRO A 260 -13.02 -2.06 -17.19
C PRO A 260 -11.78 -2.85 -17.62
N ALA A 261 -11.93 -4.16 -17.75
CA ALA A 261 -10.94 -5.01 -18.38
C ALA A 261 -11.10 -4.94 -19.90
N PRO A 262 -10.05 -4.57 -20.65
CA PRO A 262 -10.07 -4.72 -22.11
C PRO A 262 -10.24 -6.19 -22.48
N SER A 263 -11.04 -6.47 -23.53
CA SER A 263 -11.30 -7.84 -23.96
C SER A 263 -10.01 -8.63 -24.21
N GLY A 264 -9.87 -9.79 -23.57
CA GLY A 264 -8.71 -10.66 -23.69
C GLY A 264 -7.46 -10.20 -22.94
N GLN A 265 -7.57 -9.18 -22.09
CA GLN A 265 -6.45 -8.69 -21.27
C GLN A 265 -6.67 -9.06 -19.78
N ILE A 266 -5.59 -8.95 -19.01
CA ILE A 266 -5.63 -9.11 -17.56
C ILE A 266 -6.46 -7.95 -16.98
N PRO A 267 -7.41 -8.22 -16.07
CA PRO A 267 -8.14 -7.18 -15.36
C PRO A 267 -7.20 -6.24 -14.60
N PRO A 268 -7.56 -4.95 -14.44
CA PRO A 268 -6.73 -3.99 -13.70
C PRO A 268 -6.42 -4.39 -12.25
N GLN A 269 -7.34 -5.06 -11.55
CA GLN A 269 -7.17 -5.57 -10.19
C GLN A 269 -6.80 -4.48 -9.20
N ALA A 270 -7.80 -3.70 -8.73
CA ALA A 270 -7.56 -2.63 -7.76
C ALA A 270 -7.14 -3.18 -6.38
N ALA A 271 -6.11 -2.57 -5.82
CA ALA A 271 -5.54 -2.90 -4.52
C ALA A 271 -5.67 -1.72 -3.54
N GLY A 272 -4.59 -1.28 -2.92
CA GLY A 272 -4.59 -0.16 -1.98
C GLY A 272 -5.04 1.15 -2.62
N LEU A 273 -5.55 2.05 -1.78
CA LEU A 273 -5.89 3.41 -2.18
C LEU A 273 -5.35 4.44 -1.16
N ALA A 274 -5.14 5.66 -1.60
CA ALA A 274 -4.73 6.78 -0.75
C ALA A 274 -5.38 8.08 -1.23
N PHE A 275 -5.75 8.96 -0.28
CA PHE A 275 -6.26 10.29 -0.58
C PHE A 275 -5.17 11.35 -0.51
N ALA A 276 -5.16 12.26 -1.46
CA ALA A 276 -4.48 13.54 -1.34
C ALA A 276 -5.35 14.56 -0.57
N GLU A 277 -4.73 15.61 -0.05
CA GLU A 277 -5.45 16.76 0.55
C GLU A 277 -6.39 17.45 -0.43
N SER A 278 -6.10 17.39 -1.72
CA SER A 278 -6.96 17.88 -2.82
C SER A 278 -8.27 17.10 -2.97
N GLY A 279 -8.36 15.92 -2.34
CA GLY A 279 -9.43 14.95 -2.54
C GLY A 279 -9.19 13.97 -3.69
N ASN A 280 -8.08 14.10 -4.43
CA ASN A 280 -7.72 13.11 -5.43
C ASN A 280 -7.46 11.74 -4.80
N ILE A 281 -7.87 10.68 -5.51
CA ILE A 281 -7.77 9.30 -5.05
C ILE A 281 -6.73 8.57 -5.90
N TYR A 282 -5.71 8.03 -5.27
CA TYR A 282 -4.71 7.19 -5.90
C TYR A 282 -5.05 5.73 -5.65
N VAL A 283 -5.11 4.93 -6.71
CA VAL A 283 -5.49 3.51 -6.66
C VAL A 283 -4.41 2.67 -7.31
N GLY A 284 -3.85 1.71 -6.56
CA GLY A 284 -2.94 0.71 -7.09
C GLY A 284 -3.68 -0.29 -7.98
N LEU A 285 -3.18 -0.54 -9.18
CA LEU A 285 -3.72 -1.49 -10.14
C LEU A 285 -2.70 -2.60 -10.37
N ILE A 286 -2.81 -3.67 -9.58
CA ILE A 286 -1.81 -4.74 -9.53
C ILE A 286 -1.77 -5.55 -10.82
N GLY A 287 -2.91 -5.75 -11.49
CA GLY A 287 -2.98 -6.54 -12.73
C GLY A 287 -2.35 -5.85 -13.94
N THR A 288 -2.27 -4.52 -13.93
CA THR A 288 -1.70 -3.72 -15.04
C THR A 288 -0.42 -2.98 -14.67
N ASN A 289 0.11 -3.16 -13.44
CA ASN A 289 1.31 -2.48 -12.96
C ASN A 289 1.24 -0.95 -13.10
N GLN A 290 0.15 -0.36 -12.61
CA GLN A 290 -0.13 1.06 -12.74
C GLN A 290 -0.71 1.65 -11.46
N ILE A 291 -0.70 2.99 -11.37
CA ILE A 291 -1.47 3.73 -10.39
C ILE A 291 -2.46 4.62 -11.15
N ALA A 292 -3.75 4.46 -10.89
CA ALA A 292 -4.78 5.36 -11.37
C ALA A 292 -4.94 6.53 -10.42
N VAL A 293 -5.23 7.72 -10.96
CA VAL A 293 -5.58 8.92 -10.19
C VAL A 293 -6.98 9.33 -10.58
N LEU A 294 -7.87 9.37 -9.60
CA LEU A 294 -9.25 9.84 -9.78
C LEU A 294 -9.38 11.23 -9.14
N ASP A 295 -10.19 12.08 -9.76
CA ASP A 295 -10.61 13.33 -9.13
C ASP A 295 -11.64 13.09 -8.00
N PRO A 296 -12.02 14.10 -7.20
CA PRO A 296 -13.01 13.94 -6.14
C PRO A 296 -14.40 13.49 -6.62
N ALA A 297 -14.71 13.67 -7.91
CA ALA A 297 -15.96 13.21 -8.52
C ALA A 297 -15.87 11.74 -9.00
N GLY A 298 -14.69 11.11 -8.89
CA GLY A 298 -14.45 9.74 -9.32
C GLY A 298 -14.05 9.58 -10.79
N ASN A 299 -13.75 10.67 -11.51
CA ASN A 299 -13.28 10.56 -12.90
C ASN A 299 -11.77 10.25 -12.92
N GLU A 300 -11.35 9.30 -13.75
CA GLU A 300 -9.93 9.02 -13.95
C GLU A 300 -9.29 10.18 -14.72
N ILE A 301 -8.32 10.87 -14.07
CA ILE A 301 -7.63 12.04 -14.64
C ILE A 301 -6.18 11.75 -15.03
N ARG A 302 -5.62 10.63 -14.54
CA ARG A 302 -4.24 10.25 -14.84
C ARG A 302 -4.00 8.76 -14.60
N ARG A 303 -3.03 8.23 -15.33
CA ARG A 303 -2.46 6.90 -15.14
C ARG A 303 -0.94 7.02 -15.03
N ILE A 304 -0.34 6.50 -13.96
CA ILE A 304 1.11 6.46 -13.75
C ILE A 304 1.57 5.04 -14.02
N SER A 305 2.59 4.91 -14.85
CA SER A 305 3.21 3.62 -15.22
C SER A 305 4.72 3.71 -15.05
N SER A 306 5.34 2.61 -14.65
CA SER A 306 6.80 2.50 -14.56
C SER A 306 7.22 1.04 -14.75
N PRO A 307 8.37 0.77 -15.38
CA PRO A 307 8.93 -0.57 -15.43
C PRO A 307 9.41 -1.08 -14.06
N LEU A 308 9.41 -0.22 -13.04
CA LEU A 308 9.73 -0.60 -11.66
C LEU A 308 8.54 -1.18 -10.91
N PHE A 309 7.30 -0.98 -11.39
CA PHE A 309 6.13 -1.55 -10.75
C PHE A 309 6.04 -3.06 -10.99
N ASP A 310 5.78 -3.77 -9.89
CA ASP A 310 5.39 -5.17 -9.90
C ASP A 310 4.31 -5.37 -8.84
N SER A 311 3.06 -5.43 -9.29
CA SER A 311 1.90 -5.53 -8.43
C SER A 311 1.86 -4.44 -7.35
N PRO A 312 1.73 -3.13 -7.72
CA PRO A 312 1.68 -2.01 -6.79
C PRO A 312 0.49 -2.15 -5.84
N TRP A 313 0.76 -2.46 -4.56
CA TRP A 313 -0.28 -2.88 -3.60
C TRP A 313 -0.61 -1.78 -2.60
N GLY A 314 0.21 -1.59 -1.57
CA GLY A 314 -0.01 -0.60 -0.52
C GLY A 314 0.43 0.79 -0.96
N LEU A 315 -0.39 1.78 -0.66
CA LEU A 315 -0.14 3.20 -0.97
C LEU A 315 -0.19 4.04 0.30
N ALA A 316 0.84 4.85 0.54
CA ALA A 316 0.85 5.84 1.61
C ALA A 316 1.62 7.10 1.19
N PHE A 317 1.14 8.27 1.57
CA PHE A 317 1.84 9.51 1.28
C PHE A 317 3.04 9.75 2.20
N MET A 318 4.12 10.25 1.61
CA MET A 318 5.28 10.82 2.29
C MET A 318 5.61 12.17 1.65
N GLY A 319 5.11 13.26 2.25
CA GLY A 319 5.15 14.60 1.64
C GLY A 319 4.41 14.61 0.30
N GLN A 320 5.04 15.11 -0.75
CA GLN A 320 4.47 15.19 -2.11
C GLN A 320 4.71 13.93 -2.95
N SER A 321 4.95 12.80 -2.32
CA SER A 321 5.18 11.53 -2.99
C SER A 321 4.33 10.43 -2.36
N LEU A 322 4.01 9.41 -3.15
CA LEU A 322 3.49 8.15 -2.67
C LEU A 322 4.64 7.18 -2.42
N LEU A 323 4.61 6.48 -1.31
CA LEU A 323 5.30 5.22 -1.13
C LEU A 323 4.39 4.09 -1.61
N VAL A 324 4.94 3.20 -2.42
CA VAL A 324 4.21 2.12 -3.08
C VAL A 324 4.94 0.82 -2.82
N THR A 325 4.26 -0.17 -2.26
CA THR A 325 4.84 -1.50 -2.08
C THR A 325 4.64 -2.34 -3.35
N ASN A 326 5.70 -3.01 -3.79
CA ASN A 326 5.65 -4.01 -4.85
C ASN A 326 5.40 -5.39 -4.24
N ALA A 327 4.20 -5.92 -4.41
CA ALA A 327 3.82 -7.19 -3.79
C ALA A 327 4.44 -8.44 -4.47
N ASP A 328 5.06 -8.27 -5.65
CA ASP A 328 5.75 -9.36 -6.40
C ASP A 328 4.82 -10.56 -6.67
N ILE A 329 3.59 -10.27 -7.17
CA ILE A 329 2.58 -11.29 -7.42
C ILE A 329 2.68 -11.87 -8.83
N GLN A 330 3.09 -11.05 -9.80
CA GLN A 330 3.12 -11.47 -11.20
C GLN A 330 4.29 -12.42 -11.50
N GLU A 331 5.42 -12.19 -10.86
CA GLU A 331 6.62 -13.03 -10.95
C GLU A 331 7.13 -13.36 -9.54
N PRO A 332 6.37 -14.14 -8.75
CA PRO A 332 6.65 -14.31 -7.33
C PRO A 332 7.99 -14.97 -7.06
N GLY A 333 8.65 -14.51 -5.98
CA GLY A 333 9.91 -15.07 -5.51
C GLY A 333 11.16 -14.47 -6.16
N ILE A 334 11.05 -13.33 -6.84
CA ILE A 334 12.20 -12.60 -7.37
C ILE A 334 12.63 -11.49 -6.38
N PRO A 335 13.72 -11.70 -5.58
CA PRO A 335 14.12 -10.73 -4.56
C PRO A 335 14.42 -9.33 -5.11
N ALA A 336 14.77 -9.24 -6.41
CA ALA A 336 14.98 -7.96 -7.07
C ALA A 336 13.70 -7.11 -7.18
N ASN A 337 12.50 -7.72 -7.05
CA ASN A 337 11.19 -7.04 -7.10
C ASN A 337 10.71 -6.60 -5.72
N TRP A 338 11.27 -7.13 -4.62
CA TRP A 338 10.87 -6.78 -3.26
C TRP A 338 11.28 -5.36 -2.91
N LYS A 339 10.49 -4.40 -3.33
CA LYS A 339 10.80 -2.98 -3.22
C LYS A 339 9.64 -2.18 -2.64
N VAL A 340 10.01 -1.12 -1.97
CA VAL A 340 9.16 0.04 -1.76
C VAL A 340 9.60 1.11 -2.74
N LEU A 341 8.69 1.60 -3.54
CA LEU A 341 8.93 2.65 -4.53
C LEU A 341 8.47 4.00 -4.02
N LYS A 342 9.11 5.05 -4.47
CA LYS A 342 8.69 6.44 -4.26
C LYS A 342 8.26 7.02 -5.59
N VAL A 343 7.01 7.46 -5.66
CA VAL A 343 6.39 8.07 -6.85
C VAL A 343 6.12 9.53 -6.54
N PHE A 344 6.75 10.44 -7.27
CA PHE A 344 6.47 11.86 -7.10
C PHE A 344 5.14 12.22 -7.75
N VAL A 345 4.22 12.79 -6.96
CA VAL A 345 2.86 13.12 -7.42
C VAL A 345 2.55 14.62 -7.35
N GLY A 346 3.40 15.40 -6.66
CA GLY A 346 3.32 16.85 -6.62
C GLY A 346 2.24 17.40 -5.68
N GLU A 347 1.55 16.54 -4.94
CA GLU A 347 0.54 16.94 -3.95
C GLU A 347 0.71 16.18 -2.63
N SER A 348 0.27 16.80 -1.54
CA SER A 348 0.37 16.23 -0.20
C SER A 348 -0.76 15.23 0.08
N GLY A 349 -0.45 14.23 0.90
CA GLY A 349 -1.45 13.25 1.34
C GLY A 349 -2.32 13.75 2.45
N LEU A 350 -3.56 13.25 2.47
CA LEU A 350 -4.48 13.44 3.58
C LEU A 350 -3.89 12.85 4.86
N ALA A 351 -3.95 13.61 5.97
CA ALA A 351 -3.61 13.10 7.28
C ALA A 351 -4.61 12.01 7.69
N LEU A 352 -4.11 10.82 8.01
CA LEU A 352 -4.95 9.71 8.45
C LEU A 352 -5.38 9.91 9.90
N ASN A 353 -6.56 9.40 10.26
CA ASN A 353 -7.03 9.37 11.62
C ASN A 353 -6.09 8.51 12.48
N ARG A 354 -5.70 9.06 13.62
CA ARG A 354 -4.86 8.41 14.62
C ARG A 354 -5.48 8.64 16.00
N PRO A 355 -6.39 7.75 16.44
CA PRO A 355 -7.06 7.91 17.70
C PRO A 355 -6.04 7.81 18.85
N ARG A 356 -6.32 8.49 19.95
CA ARG A 356 -5.59 8.29 21.20
C ARG A 356 -6.04 6.98 21.81
N THR A 357 -5.10 6.14 22.22
CA THR A 357 -5.43 4.95 23.02
C THR A 357 -5.81 5.37 24.43
N SER A 358 -6.77 4.65 25.04
CA SER A 358 -7.31 4.93 26.37
C SER A 358 -6.31 4.79 27.53
N ASP A 359 -5.05 4.48 27.27
CA ASP A 359 -4.01 4.36 28.29
C ASP A 359 -3.37 5.70 28.71
N GLU A 360 -3.73 6.83 28.08
CA GLU A 360 -3.44 8.15 28.64
C GLU A 360 -4.48 8.49 29.71
N GLY A 361 -4.47 7.72 30.81
CA GLY A 361 -5.18 8.09 32.05
C GLY A 361 -4.64 9.43 32.54
N ASP A 362 -5.54 10.34 32.83
CA ASP A 362 -5.27 11.59 33.55
C ASP A 362 -4.38 11.30 34.78
N HIS A 363 -3.12 11.70 34.66
CA HIS A 363 -2.18 11.82 35.78
C HIS A 363 -1.75 13.27 35.95
#